data_0dd3724a55650edae78bc451556fc4ec
#
_entry.id   0dd3724a55650edae78bc451556fc4ec
#
_cell.length_a   1.000
_cell.length_b   1.000
_cell.length_c   1.000
_cell.angle_alpha   90.00
_cell.angle_beta   90.00
_cell.angle_gamma   90.00
#
_symmetry.space_group_name_H-M   'P 1'
#
loop_
_entity.id
_entity.type
_entity.pdbx_description
1 polymer ?
#
loop_
_entity_poly.entity_id
_entity_poly.type
_entity_poly.pdbx_seq_one_letter_code
_entity_poly.pdbx_strand_id
1 'polypeptide(L)'
;MSEVYLGNPNLKKANTPIEFTEEQVIEFLKCKEDPVYFANNYIKIVSLDEGLTQFHPYHFQEKLINNFHNNRFNICKMPRQTGKSTTVVSYLLHYALFNDSVNIGILANKASTARELLARLAIAYENLPRWMQQGILVWNKGNIELENGSKILAASTSASAVRGMSFNILFLDEFAFVPN
;
A
#
# COMPACT_ATOMS: atom_id res chain seq x y z
N MET A 1 2.66 16.02 23.78
CA MET A 1 2.93 16.26 22.33
C MET A 1 1.83 15.57 21.54
N SER A 2 1.43 16.12 20.39
CA SER A 2 0.38 15.48 19.57
C SER A 2 0.88 14.13 19.02
N GLU A 3 0.10 13.07 19.20
CA GLU A 3 0.38 11.72 18.70
C GLU A 3 0.01 11.53 17.23
N VAL A 4 -0.55 12.57 16.61
CA VAL A 4 -1.03 12.55 15.23
C VAL A 4 -0.14 13.38 14.32
N TYR A 5 0.00 12.95 13.07
CA TYR A 5 0.79 13.64 12.07
C TYR A 5 0.06 14.86 11.52
N LEU A 6 0.65 16.04 11.67
CA LEU A 6 0.13 17.34 11.22
C LEU A 6 -1.35 17.59 11.56
N GLY A 7 -1.82 17.06 12.72
CA GLY A 7 -3.20 17.25 13.17
C GLY A 7 -4.23 16.32 12.53
N ASN A 8 -3.83 15.39 11.66
CA ASN A 8 -4.74 14.39 11.09
C ASN A 8 -4.94 13.23 12.09
N PRO A 9 -6.18 13.03 12.64
CA PRO A 9 -6.45 12.00 13.63
C PRO A 9 -6.25 10.55 13.10
N ASN A 10 -6.29 10.36 11.78
CA ASN A 10 -6.17 9.06 11.13
C ASN A 10 -4.71 8.68 10.83
N LEU A 11 -3.75 9.55 11.14
CA LEU A 11 -2.34 9.32 10.86
C LEU A 11 -1.53 9.32 12.15
N LYS A 12 -0.90 8.18 12.47
CA LYS A 12 0.04 8.08 13.59
C LYS A 12 1.30 8.88 13.27
N LYS A 13 1.72 9.73 14.20
CA LYS A 13 3.01 10.42 14.12
C LYS A 13 4.15 9.44 14.39
N ALA A 14 5.27 9.61 13.70
CA ALA A 14 6.49 8.84 13.95
C ALA A 14 6.98 8.97 15.41
N ASN A 15 7.56 7.92 15.94
CA ASN A 15 8.03 7.80 17.32
C ASN A 15 6.92 7.94 18.38
N THR A 16 5.66 7.69 18.01
CA THR A 16 4.59 7.55 18.99
C THR A 16 4.59 6.13 19.55
N PRO A 17 4.87 5.92 20.83
CA PRO A 17 4.87 4.59 21.41
C PRO A 17 3.47 3.98 21.36
N ILE A 18 3.41 2.69 21.13
CA ILE A 18 2.18 1.89 21.21
C ILE A 18 2.42 0.72 22.15
N GLU A 19 1.55 0.57 23.13
CA GLU A 19 1.50 -0.63 23.97
C GLU A 19 0.58 -1.63 23.27
N PHE A 20 1.13 -2.79 22.91
CA PHE A 20 0.37 -3.87 22.30
C PHE A 20 -0.20 -4.79 23.38
N THR A 21 -1.45 -5.22 23.20
CA THR A 21 -1.98 -6.36 23.93
C THR A 21 -1.43 -7.67 23.35
N GLU A 22 -1.52 -8.77 24.09
CA GLU A 22 -1.10 -10.09 23.59
C GLU A 22 -1.87 -10.49 22.32
N GLU A 23 -3.18 -10.21 22.28
CA GLU A 23 -4.02 -10.48 21.11
C GLU A 23 -3.57 -9.66 19.89
N GLN A 24 -3.21 -8.39 20.09
CA GLN A 24 -2.70 -7.54 19.00
C GLN A 24 -1.36 -8.01 18.46
N VAL A 25 -0.48 -8.54 19.30
CA VAL A 25 0.79 -9.14 18.86
C VAL A 25 0.53 -10.37 17.98
N ILE A 26 -0.35 -11.27 18.43
CA ILE A 26 -0.72 -12.47 17.67
C ILE A 26 -1.33 -12.07 16.32
N GLU A 27 -2.22 -11.11 16.33
CA GLU A 27 -2.92 -10.63 15.14
C GLU A 27 -1.96 -9.93 14.17
N PHE A 28 -1.01 -9.14 14.68
CA PHE A 28 0.03 -8.51 13.89
C PHE A 28 0.91 -9.55 13.17
N LEU A 29 1.29 -10.62 13.87
CA LEU A 29 2.08 -11.71 13.29
C LEU A 29 1.32 -12.45 12.20
N LYS A 30 0.03 -12.74 12.39
CA LYS A 30 -0.81 -13.34 11.35
C LYS A 30 -0.88 -12.46 10.10
N CYS A 31 -1.11 -11.15 10.30
CA CYS A 31 -1.16 -10.19 9.20
C CYS A 31 0.18 -10.12 8.46
N LYS A 32 1.30 -10.20 9.18
CA LYS A 32 2.65 -10.19 8.60
C LYS A 32 2.90 -11.40 7.72
N GLU A 33 2.48 -12.59 8.17
CA GLU A 33 2.70 -13.86 7.47
C GLU A 33 1.77 -14.06 6.28
N ASP A 34 0.53 -13.58 6.38
CA ASP A 34 -0.51 -13.79 5.36
C ASP A 34 -1.08 -12.48 4.82
N PRO A 35 -0.62 -12.02 3.63
CA PRO A 35 -1.12 -10.82 2.99
C PRO A 35 -2.59 -10.91 2.56
N VAL A 36 -3.13 -12.12 2.34
CA VAL A 36 -4.57 -12.33 2.04
C VAL A 36 -5.39 -12.13 3.30
N TYR A 37 -4.92 -12.70 4.43
CA TYR A 37 -5.54 -12.47 5.74
C TYR A 37 -5.60 -10.97 6.08
N PHE A 38 -4.47 -10.27 5.92
CA PHE A 38 -4.42 -8.82 6.13
C PHE A 38 -5.41 -8.07 5.23
N ALA A 39 -5.45 -8.39 3.94
CA ALA A 39 -6.35 -7.75 2.99
C ALA A 39 -7.82 -7.92 3.39
N ASN A 40 -8.20 -9.12 3.80
CA ASN A 40 -9.57 -9.48 4.12
C ASN A 40 -10.07 -8.86 5.43
N ASN A 41 -9.18 -8.66 6.41
CA ASN A 41 -9.56 -8.22 7.75
C ASN A 41 -9.31 -6.74 8.02
N TYR A 42 -8.36 -6.09 7.31
CA TYR A 42 -7.90 -4.74 7.66
C TYR A 42 -7.98 -3.72 6.53
N ILE A 43 -8.08 -4.16 5.27
CA ILE A 43 -8.14 -3.20 4.17
C ILE A 43 -9.56 -2.71 3.95
N LYS A 44 -9.72 -1.39 4.01
CA LYS A 44 -10.95 -0.71 3.57
C LYS A 44 -10.74 -0.01 2.25
N ILE A 45 -11.76 -0.02 1.44
CA ILE A 45 -11.79 0.56 0.08
C ILE A 45 -13.01 1.46 -0.08
N VAL A 46 -12.95 2.36 -1.05
CA VAL A 46 -14.12 3.14 -1.46
C VAL A 46 -14.80 2.40 -2.61
N SER A 47 -15.97 1.86 -2.35
CA SER A 47 -16.90 1.31 -3.35
C SER A 47 -17.77 2.43 -3.93
N LEU A 48 -18.21 2.28 -5.18
CA LEU A 48 -19.16 3.22 -5.81
C LEU A 48 -20.55 3.11 -5.19
N ASP A 49 -20.94 1.91 -4.75
CA ASP A 49 -22.29 1.63 -4.27
C ASP A 49 -22.43 1.83 -2.75
N GLU A 50 -21.40 1.48 -1.98
CA GLU A 50 -21.45 1.42 -0.52
C GLU A 50 -20.56 2.46 0.19
N GLY A 51 -19.79 3.25 -0.57
CA GLY A 51 -18.80 4.16 0.00
C GLY A 51 -17.62 3.41 0.62
N LEU A 52 -17.20 3.81 1.82
CA LEU A 52 -16.10 3.15 2.52
C LEU A 52 -16.55 1.80 3.09
N THR A 53 -16.01 0.72 2.56
CA THR A 53 -16.38 -0.67 2.94
C THR A 53 -15.15 -1.55 3.12
N GLN A 54 -15.34 -2.70 3.76
CA GLN A 54 -14.29 -3.71 3.93
C GLN A 54 -13.97 -4.35 2.57
N PHE A 55 -12.67 -4.52 2.28
CA PHE A 55 -12.24 -5.26 1.11
C PHE A 55 -12.31 -6.76 1.36
N HIS A 56 -13.17 -7.43 0.60
CA HIS A 56 -13.25 -8.89 0.56
C HIS A 56 -12.74 -9.37 -0.79
N PRO A 57 -11.48 -9.82 -0.89
CA PRO A 57 -10.91 -10.24 -2.17
C PRO A 57 -11.65 -11.45 -2.72
N TYR A 58 -11.99 -11.40 -4.01
CA TYR A 58 -12.44 -12.58 -4.73
C TYR A 58 -11.31 -13.61 -4.85
N HIS A 59 -11.63 -14.86 -5.03
CA HIS A 59 -10.64 -15.95 -5.13
C HIS A 59 -9.51 -15.70 -6.14
N PHE A 60 -9.80 -15.05 -7.29
CA PHE A 60 -8.76 -14.70 -8.24
C PHE A 60 -7.85 -13.54 -7.75
N GLN A 61 -8.35 -12.65 -6.89
CA GLN A 61 -7.57 -11.59 -6.25
C GLN A 61 -6.69 -12.14 -5.13
N GLU A 62 -7.18 -13.12 -4.35
CA GLU A 62 -6.37 -13.86 -3.37
C GLU A 62 -5.20 -14.56 -4.06
N LYS A 63 -5.46 -15.25 -5.18
CA LYS A 63 -4.39 -15.85 -6.00
C LYS A 63 -3.39 -14.81 -6.48
N LEU A 64 -3.85 -13.63 -6.86
CA LEU A 64 -2.99 -12.54 -7.31
C LEU A 64 -2.11 -12.03 -6.18
N ILE A 65 -2.65 -11.80 -4.98
CA ILE A 65 -1.89 -11.42 -3.78
C ILE A 65 -0.81 -12.47 -3.47
N ASN A 66 -1.18 -13.76 -3.46
CA ASN A 66 -0.25 -14.85 -3.22
C ASN A 66 0.84 -14.94 -4.31
N ASN A 67 0.49 -14.66 -5.57
CA ASN A 67 1.48 -14.61 -6.64
C ASN A 67 2.48 -13.48 -6.43
N PHE A 68 2.04 -12.28 -6.02
CA PHE A 68 2.95 -11.18 -5.69
C PHE A 68 3.88 -11.53 -4.54
N HIS A 69 3.36 -12.24 -3.54
CA HIS A 69 4.13 -12.62 -2.36
C HIS A 69 5.20 -13.67 -2.67
N ASN A 70 4.87 -14.64 -3.53
CA ASN A 70 5.72 -15.80 -3.76
C ASN A 70 6.62 -15.69 -5.01
N ASN A 71 6.40 -14.72 -5.90
CA ASN A 71 7.14 -14.61 -7.16
C ASN A 71 7.75 -13.22 -7.33
N ARG A 72 9.03 -13.21 -7.72
CA ARG A 72 9.76 -11.98 -7.95
C ARG A 72 9.23 -11.16 -9.14
N PHE A 73 8.78 -11.81 -10.20
CA PHE A 73 8.27 -11.16 -11.41
C PHE A 73 6.85 -11.62 -11.70
N ASN A 74 5.96 -10.64 -11.90
CA ASN A 74 4.56 -10.89 -12.16
C ASN A 74 4.07 -10.07 -13.35
N ILE A 75 3.34 -10.70 -14.27
CA ILE A 75 2.63 -10.03 -15.36
C ILE A 75 1.14 -10.32 -15.20
N CYS A 76 0.35 -9.26 -14.97
CA CYS A 76 -1.08 -9.37 -14.72
C CYS A 76 -1.88 -8.86 -15.91
N LYS A 77 -2.41 -9.76 -16.75
CA LYS A 77 -3.33 -9.45 -17.83
C LYS A 77 -4.76 -9.67 -17.35
N MET A 78 -5.47 -8.60 -17.05
CA MET A 78 -6.82 -8.64 -16.49
C MET A 78 -7.73 -7.61 -17.17
N PRO A 79 -9.04 -7.88 -17.29
CA PRO A 79 -10.03 -6.93 -17.78
C PRO A 79 -10.03 -5.64 -16.93
N ARG A 80 -10.64 -4.59 -17.47
CA ARG A 80 -10.95 -3.37 -16.70
C ARG A 80 -12.01 -3.69 -15.62
N GLN A 81 -12.02 -2.90 -14.54
CA GLN A 81 -13.00 -2.98 -13.44
C GLN A 81 -13.04 -4.32 -12.67
N THR A 82 -11.96 -5.10 -12.73
CA THR A 82 -11.81 -6.34 -11.94
C THR A 82 -11.18 -6.13 -10.56
N GLY A 83 -11.01 -4.89 -10.13
CA GLY A 83 -10.37 -4.59 -8.84
C GLY A 83 -8.86 -4.80 -8.81
N LYS A 84 -8.18 -4.94 -9.97
CA LYS A 84 -6.72 -5.13 -10.06
C LYS A 84 -5.94 -4.11 -9.23
N SER A 85 -6.24 -2.83 -9.41
CA SER A 85 -5.55 -1.73 -8.71
C SER A 85 -5.74 -1.82 -7.19
N THR A 86 -6.94 -2.15 -6.74
CA THR A 86 -7.25 -2.38 -5.32
C THR A 86 -6.44 -3.53 -4.73
N THR A 87 -6.37 -4.65 -5.45
CA THR A 87 -5.60 -5.83 -5.05
C THR A 87 -4.11 -5.53 -4.94
N VAL A 88 -3.55 -4.82 -5.92
CA VAL A 88 -2.14 -4.40 -5.90
C VAL A 88 -1.87 -3.44 -4.75
N VAL A 89 -2.69 -2.41 -4.58
CA VAL A 89 -2.55 -1.42 -3.49
C VAL A 89 -2.59 -2.09 -2.12
N SER A 90 -3.49 -3.06 -1.91
CA SER A 90 -3.56 -3.85 -0.69
C SER A 90 -2.24 -4.58 -0.40
N TYR A 91 -1.67 -5.24 -1.40
CA TYR A 91 -0.39 -5.92 -1.26
C TYR A 91 0.79 -4.96 -1.03
N LEU A 92 0.84 -3.82 -1.75
CA LEU A 92 1.90 -2.83 -1.55
C LEU A 92 1.87 -2.24 -0.15
N LEU A 93 0.68 -1.99 0.39
CA LEU A 93 0.52 -1.51 1.76
C LEU A 93 0.99 -2.57 2.77
N HIS A 94 0.58 -3.83 2.62
CA HIS A 94 1.07 -4.94 3.42
C HIS A 94 2.60 -4.98 3.43
N TYR A 95 3.22 -4.95 2.25
CA TYR A 95 4.66 -5.04 2.12
C TYR A 95 5.39 -3.88 2.81
N ALA A 96 4.86 -2.65 2.70
CA ALA A 96 5.43 -1.47 3.35
C ALA A 96 5.32 -1.50 4.88
N LEU A 97 4.21 -2.07 5.41
CA LEU A 97 3.96 -2.11 6.86
C LEU A 97 4.79 -3.17 7.58
N PHE A 98 4.96 -4.33 6.95
CA PHE A 98 5.53 -5.50 7.62
C PHE A 98 6.99 -5.82 7.22
N ASN A 99 7.61 -4.99 6.36
CA ASN A 99 9.03 -5.07 6.04
C ASN A 99 9.71 -3.72 6.30
N ASP A 100 10.93 -3.77 6.83
CA ASP A 100 11.68 -2.57 7.16
C ASP A 100 12.53 -2.08 5.98
N SER A 101 12.66 -0.75 5.88
CA SER A 101 13.56 -0.09 4.93
C SER A 101 13.34 -0.47 3.47
N VAL A 102 12.09 -0.67 3.05
CA VAL A 102 11.74 -1.04 1.69
C VAL A 102 11.36 0.17 0.85
N ASN A 103 11.78 0.16 -0.41
CA ASN A 103 11.43 1.16 -1.41
C ASN A 103 10.42 0.56 -2.40
N ILE A 104 9.26 1.20 -2.54
CA ILE A 104 8.19 0.79 -3.43
C ILE A 104 7.94 1.90 -4.45
N GLY A 105 8.02 1.57 -5.74
CA GLY A 105 7.70 2.46 -6.85
C GLY A 105 6.35 2.12 -7.47
N ILE A 106 5.45 3.10 -7.54
CA ILE A 106 4.20 3.02 -8.30
C ILE A 106 4.38 3.90 -9.53
N LEU A 107 4.52 3.27 -10.69
CA LEU A 107 4.73 3.97 -11.96
C LEU A 107 3.57 3.74 -12.91
N ALA A 108 3.16 4.80 -13.59
CA ALA A 108 2.16 4.75 -14.65
C ALA A 108 2.58 5.65 -15.82
N ASN A 109 1.93 5.53 -16.95
CA ASN A 109 2.16 6.41 -18.10
C ASN A 109 2.02 7.90 -17.72
N LYS A 110 1.02 8.22 -16.86
CA LYS A 110 0.79 9.58 -16.34
C LYS A 110 1.03 9.62 -14.83
N ALA A 111 1.69 10.68 -14.36
CA ALA A 111 1.91 10.88 -12.93
C ALA A 111 0.57 11.00 -12.13
N SER A 112 -0.50 11.53 -12.76
CA SER A 112 -1.83 11.60 -12.15
C SER A 112 -2.38 10.21 -11.83
N THR A 113 -2.23 9.24 -12.72
CA THR A 113 -2.66 7.85 -12.51
C THR A 113 -1.88 7.19 -11.37
N ALA A 114 -0.55 7.36 -11.33
CA ALA A 114 0.26 6.84 -10.23
C ALA A 114 -0.14 7.45 -8.88
N ARG A 115 -0.42 8.75 -8.84
CA ARG A 115 -0.89 9.45 -7.62
C ARG A 115 -2.26 8.99 -7.18
N GLU A 116 -3.16 8.64 -8.11
CA GLU A 116 -4.47 8.07 -7.78
C GLU A 116 -4.32 6.71 -7.07
N LEU A 117 -3.41 5.87 -7.53
CA LEU A 117 -3.10 4.60 -6.86
C LEU A 117 -2.53 4.82 -5.45
N LEU A 118 -1.63 5.80 -5.30
CA LEU A 118 -1.10 6.17 -3.99
C LEU A 118 -2.20 6.74 -3.07
N ALA A 119 -3.16 7.50 -3.61
CA ALA A 119 -4.28 8.01 -2.84
C ALA A 119 -5.20 6.88 -2.33
N ARG A 120 -5.41 5.83 -3.12
CA ARG A 120 -6.14 4.62 -2.67
C ARG A 120 -5.39 3.90 -1.53
N LEU A 121 -4.07 3.80 -1.64
CA LEU A 121 -3.22 3.26 -0.58
C LEU A 121 -3.32 4.11 0.69
N ALA A 122 -3.32 5.43 0.55
CA ALA A 122 -3.46 6.37 1.65
C ALA A 122 -4.81 6.17 2.39
N ILE A 123 -5.93 6.02 1.65
CA ILE A 123 -7.24 5.72 2.25
C ILE A 123 -7.20 4.40 3.01
N ALA A 124 -6.62 3.35 2.45
CA ALA A 124 -6.50 2.07 3.12
C ALA A 124 -5.68 2.19 4.42
N TYR A 125 -4.55 2.91 4.37
CA TYR A 125 -3.71 3.16 5.54
C TYR A 125 -4.42 3.96 6.65
N GLU A 126 -5.13 5.04 6.31
CA GLU A 126 -5.85 5.91 7.25
C GLU A 126 -6.96 5.16 8.00
N ASN A 127 -7.43 4.04 7.45
CA ASN A 127 -8.48 3.20 8.05
C ASN A 127 -7.94 1.99 8.81
N LEU A 128 -6.62 1.82 8.89
CA LEU A 128 -6.03 0.79 9.75
C LEU A 128 -6.19 1.14 11.23
N PRO A 129 -6.34 0.16 12.11
CA PRO A 129 -6.30 0.40 13.55
C PRO A 129 -4.94 0.99 13.94
N ARG A 130 -4.97 1.91 14.90
CA ARG A 130 -3.78 2.68 15.31
C ARG A 130 -2.56 1.82 15.66
N TRP A 131 -2.80 0.70 16.32
CA TRP A 131 -1.75 -0.22 16.72
C TRP A 131 -1.05 -0.91 15.54
N MET A 132 -1.68 -0.96 14.36
CA MET A 132 -1.10 -1.54 13.15
C MET A 132 -0.38 -0.50 12.28
N GLN A 133 -0.64 0.80 12.49
CA GLN A 133 -0.01 1.85 11.71
C GLN A 133 1.46 2.01 12.09
N GLN A 134 2.35 2.01 11.10
CA GLN A 134 3.69 2.60 11.25
C GLN A 134 3.56 4.13 11.35
N GLY A 135 4.43 4.79 12.11
CA GLY A 135 4.38 6.25 12.20
C GLY A 135 4.76 6.94 10.89
N ILE A 136 4.18 8.08 10.63
CA ILE A 136 4.39 8.85 9.40
C ILE A 136 5.54 9.83 9.57
N LEU A 137 6.51 9.78 8.65
CA LEU A 137 7.59 10.77 8.49
C LEU A 137 7.26 11.76 7.37
N VAL A 138 6.76 11.28 6.23
CA VAL A 138 6.34 12.09 5.08
C VAL A 138 5.00 11.59 4.57
N TRP A 139 4.08 12.52 4.31
CA TRP A 139 2.77 12.22 3.76
C TRP A 139 2.35 13.27 2.76
N ASN A 140 2.43 12.96 1.49
CA ASN A 140 1.99 13.85 0.42
C ASN A 140 1.46 13.08 -0.80
N LYS A 141 0.98 13.79 -1.81
CA LYS A 141 0.34 13.20 -3.01
C LYS A 141 1.27 12.36 -3.90
N GLY A 142 2.56 12.43 -3.70
CA GLY A 142 3.54 11.71 -4.54
C GLY A 142 4.47 10.79 -3.76
N ASN A 143 4.51 10.93 -2.43
CA ASN A 143 5.47 10.22 -1.59
C ASN A 143 4.90 9.98 -0.18
N ILE A 144 5.06 8.78 0.33
CA ILE A 144 4.78 8.39 1.72
C ILE A 144 6.04 7.75 2.29
N GLU A 145 6.47 8.22 3.48
CA GLU A 145 7.60 7.63 4.21
C GLU A 145 7.15 7.26 5.62
N LEU A 146 7.46 6.04 6.02
CA LEU A 146 7.08 5.42 7.28
C LEU A 146 8.27 5.37 8.25
N GLU A 147 7.99 5.31 9.55
CA GLU A 147 9.02 5.26 10.61
C GLU A 147 9.90 4.00 10.56
N ASN A 148 9.41 2.89 9.99
CA ASN A 148 10.21 1.69 9.74
C ASN A 148 11.21 1.84 8.57
N GLY A 149 11.35 3.06 8.02
CA GLY A 149 12.25 3.36 6.90
C GLY A 149 11.68 3.04 5.52
N SER A 150 10.46 2.49 5.45
CA SER A 150 9.83 2.16 4.17
C SER A 150 9.32 3.40 3.46
N LYS A 151 9.47 3.42 2.12
CA LYS A 151 9.10 4.55 1.25
C LYS A 151 8.26 4.07 0.08
N ILE A 152 7.22 4.83 -0.25
CA ILE A 152 6.35 4.58 -1.39
C ILE A 152 6.33 5.82 -2.27
N LEU A 153 6.78 5.71 -3.50
CA LEU A 153 6.87 6.80 -4.47
C LEU A 153 5.90 6.56 -5.63
N ALA A 154 5.13 7.57 -6.00
CA ALA A 154 4.26 7.57 -7.18
C ALA A 154 4.76 8.56 -8.23
N ALA A 155 5.10 8.06 -9.42
CA ALA A 155 5.67 8.87 -10.50
C ALA A 155 5.23 8.39 -11.90
N SER A 156 5.49 9.20 -12.94
CA SER A 156 5.37 8.72 -14.31
C SER A 156 6.58 7.87 -14.69
N THR A 157 6.41 6.93 -15.63
CA THR A 157 7.49 6.09 -16.15
C THR A 157 8.61 6.90 -16.83
N SER A 158 8.30 8.10 -17.30
CA SER A 158 9.27 9.03 -17.92
C SER A 158 10.00 9.93 -16.91
N ALA A 159 9.65 9.86 -15.60
CA ALA A 159 10.22 10.77 -14.61
C ALA A 159 11.69 10.46 -14.35
N SER A 160 12.51 11.52 -14.36
CA SER A 160 13.91 11.45 -13.91
C SER A 160 14.02 11.09 -12.42
N ALA A 161 12.97 11.36 -11.65
CA ALA A 161 12.91 11.09 -10.21
C ALA A 161 13.10 9.62 -9.80
N VAL A 162 12.86 8.68 -10.70
CA VAL A 162 13.06 7.23 -10.45
C VAL A 162 14.41 6.71 -10.96
N ARG A 163 15.14 7.53 -11.72
CA ARG A 163 16.46 7.16 -12.24
C ARG A 163 17.47 7.14 -11.10
N GLY A 164 18.21 6.04 -11.00
CA GLY A 164 19.21 5.85 -9.95
C GLY A 164 18.65 5.41 -8.59
N MET A 165 17.34 5.19 -8.46
CA MET A 165 16.75 4.62 -7.25
C MET A 165 16.73 3.09 -7.35
N SER A 166 16.94 2.44 -6.20
CA SER A 166 16.75 1.00 -6.05
C SER A 166 15.39 0.73 -5.41
N PHE A 167 14.61 -0.19 -6.00
CA PHE A 167 13.30 -0.57 -5.52
C PHE A 167 13.25 -2.04 -5.12
N ASN A 168 12.60 -2.33 -4.00
CA ASN A 168 12.24 -3.68 -3.60
C ASN A 168 11.03 -4.18 -4.39
N ILE A 169 10.04 -3.29 -4.61
CA ILE A 169 8.91 -3.53 -5.49
C ILE A 169 8.76 -2.37 -6.47
N LEU A 170 8.58 -2.71 -7.74
CA LEU A 170 8.24 -1.77 -8.79
C LEU A 170 6.92 -2.22 -9.43
N PHE A 171 5.87 -1.44 -9.21
CA PHE A 171 4.58 -1.65 -9.85
C PHE A 171 4.43 -0.74 -11.06
N LEU A 172 4.24 -1.35 -12.23
CA LEU A 172 4.05 -0.66 -13.51
C LEU A 172 2.59 -0.82 -13.93
N ASP A 173 1.79 0.25 -13.77
CA ASP A 173 0.39 0.23 -14.19
C ASP A 173 0.27 0.65 -15.66
N GLU A 174 -0.63 -0.03 -16.38
CA GLU A 174 -0.90 0.23 -17.80
C GLU A 174 0.36 0.23 -18.68
N PHE A 175 1.30 -0.68 -18.41
CA PHE A 175 2.63 -0.72 -19.06
C PHE A 175 2.56 -0.80 -20.59
N ALA A 176 1.48 -1.34 -21.16
CA ALA A 176 1.25 -1.39 -22.59
C ALA A 176 1.18 0.00 -23.28
N PHE A 177 0.95 1.07 -22.52
CA PHE A 177 0.90 2.44 -23.02
C PHE A 177 2.20 3.23 -22.80
N VAL A 178 3.23 2.59 -22.27
CA VAL A 178 4.55 3.21 -22.12
C VAL A 178 5.22 3.24 -23.49
N PRO A 179 5.63 4.42 -24.02
CA PRO A 179 6.36 4.50 -25.28
C PRO A 179 7.69 3.76 -25.19
N ASN A 180 8.08 3.14 -26.31
CA ASN A 180 9.41 2.52 -26.47
C ASN A 180 10.51 3.58 -26.53
#